data_3239af4977c21f77d5d4fa7d823c56d3
#
_entry.id   3239af4977c21f77d5d4fa7d823c56d3
#
_cell.length_a   1.000
_cell.length_b   1.000
_cell.length_c   1.000
_cell.angle_alpha   90.00
_cell.angle_beta   90.00
_cell.angle_gamma   90.00
#
_symmetry.space_group_name_H-M   'P 1'
#
loop_
_entity.id
_entity.type
_entity.pdbx_description
1 polymer ?
#
loop_
_entity_poly.entity_id
_entity_poly.type
_entity_poly.pdbx_seq_one_letter_code
_entity_poly.pdbx_strand_id
1 'polypeptide(L)'
;MKQKEWKIIYTKYEGVTKRTISFLSKEAGRMIIREPNVYSIHVLPCEREGCEVSKNAFFVGCYNDSPTIQKFVSHNEVPADGFLVKVVENPDDKDGRFVILTAHTDTELFYAAVSFIDDYITEHAPMHGGVLPMPDLAFDSPLAIGSYAETPDNKTRSIFTWGHSFNDYRAYIDNMARMKFNELIVWNDYLPINIGDIIDYAHSYGIRLLIGYSWGWREISPKADKIPRESLDALRDKIVSHYKNIYEPTGCDGIYFQAFTERKEQVIDGVPIARIVTELINETAKEIFEISPNVRLEWGLHATSVKEWLSEIARLDTRIGILWEDCGEFPYSYNSYINDEESYKETLEFTKKMLELRGGVGVGLVFKGVMMLDWHKFAMQRGPFVMGENHKDIAAHDRYIRANAWREFSANWLKSGDKVAQMIKFIKENKLGDVNMCLAGTFDGGIYLPVALCAQMYRSCDGDFTDILRKVTRRSCITVD
;
A
#
# COMPACT_ATOMS: atom_id res chain seq x y z
N MET A 1 9.38 -2.93 41.38
CA MET A 1 8.12 -2.90 40.60
C MET A 1 7.82 -4.32 40.16
N LYS A 2 6.64 -4.89 40.45
CA LYS A 2 6.25 -6.18 39.89
C LYS A 2 6.12 -5.98 38.38
N GLN A 3 6.97 -6.62 37.58
CA GLN A 3 6.82 -6.67 36.13
C GLN A 3 5.39 -7.10 35.84
N LYS A 4 4.66 -6.30 35.04
CA LYS A 4 3.36 -6.70 34.54
C LYS A 4 3.65 -7.90 33.64
N GLU A 5 3.24 -9.10 34.07
CA GLU A 5 3.44 -10.32 33.30
C GLU A 5 2.51 -10.26 32.07
N TRP A 6 3.04 -9.79 30.97
CA TRP A 6 2.41 -9.90 29.65
C TRP A 6 3.11 -10.96 28.83
N LYS A 7 2.36 -11.79 28.14
CA LYS A 7 2.84 -12.72 27.12
C LYS A 7 1.96 -12.69 25.88
N ILE A 8 2.53 -13.13 24.76
CA ILE A 8 1.81 -13.31 23.50
C ILE A 8 1.51 -14.81 23.35
N ILE A 9 0.24 -15.14 23.18
CA ILE A 9 -0.24 -16.50 22.95
C ILE A 9 -0.72 -16.57 21.49
N TYR A 10 -0.13 -17.48 20.73
CA TYR A 10 -0.36 -17.60 19.30
C TYR A 10 -0.74 -19.01 18.87
N THR A 11 -1.47 -19.14 17.77
CA THR A 11 -1.84 -20.43 17.17
C THR A 11 -0.76 -20.95 16.23
N LYS A 12 -0.22 -20.09 15.36
CA LYS A 12 0.68 -20.40 14.26
C LYS A 12 1.89 -19.47 14.28
N TYR A 13 3.10 -19.98 13.98
CA TYR A 13 4.33 -19.18 13.97
C TYR A 13 5.06 -19.34 12.63
N GLU A 14 4.42 -18.88 11.55
CA GLU A 14 4.96 -18.92 10.20
C GLU A 14 4.40 -17.76 9.36
N GLY A 15 4.99 -17.49 8.21
CA GLY A 15 4.55 -16.47 7.27
C GLY A 15 4.29 -15.11 7.91
N VAL A 16 3.18 -14.49 7.54
CA VAL A 16 2.76 -13.17 8.05
C VAL A 16 2.45 -13.19 9.54
N THR A 17 1.92 -14.32 10.08
CA THR A 17 1.67 -14.46 11.53
C THR A 17 2.96 -14.33 12.34
N LYS A 18 4.08 -14.89 11.85
CA LYS A 18 5.40 -14.71 12.48
C LYS A 18 5.81 -13.23 12.51
N ARG A 19 5.55 -12.47 11.43
CA ARG A 19 5.78 -11.02 11.39
C ARG A 19 4.91 -10.29 12.39
N THR A 20 3.64 -10.67 12.47
CA THR A 20 2.67 -10.12 13.45
C THR A 20 3.15 -10.27 14.89
N ILE A 21 3.55 -11.49 15.27
CA ILE A 21 4.03 -11.77 16.61
C ILE A 21 5.32 -11.01 16.91
N SER A 22 6.26 -10.98 15.95
CA SER A 22 7.53 -10.26 16.11
C SER A 22 7.33 -8.76 16.25
N PHE A 23 6.44 -8.17 15.43
CA PHE A 23 6.06 -6.75 15.52
C PHE A 23 5.45 -6.41 16.88
N LEU A 24 4.42 -7.17 17.27
CA LEU A 24 3.71 -6.94 18.53
C LEU A 24 4.63 -7.13 19.75
N SER A 25 5.44 -8.19 19.75
CA SER A 25 6.38 -8.48 20.83
C SER A 25 7.38 -7.34 21.05
N LYS A 26 7.89 -6.76 19.97
CA LYS A 26 8.82 -5.62 20.01
C LYS A 26 8.12 -4.33 20.42
N GLU A 27 7.03 -3.95 19.77
CA GLU A 27 6.36 -2.65 20.01
C GLU A 27 5.69 -2.62 21.40
N ALA A 28 4.92 -3.64 21.77
CA ALA A 28 4.34 -3.73 23.11
C ALA A 28 5.41 -3.96 24.19
N GLY A 29 6.44 -4.75 23.89
CA GLY A 29 7.57 -4.97 24.80
C GLY A 29 8.27 -3.66 25.18
N ARG A 30 8.52 -2.78 24.23
CA ARG A 30 9.10 -1.46 24.48
C ARG A 30 8.25 -0.61 25.42
N MET A 31 6.93 -0.68 25.33
CA MET A 31 6.00 0.08 26.16
C MET A 31 5.82 -0.54 27.56
N ILE A 32 5.90 -1.86 27.69
CA ILE A 32 5.65 -2.61 28.92
C ILE A 32 6.90 -2.75 29.76
N ILE A 33 8.05 -3.05 29.14
CA ILE A 33 9.33 -3.32 29.82
C ILE A 33 10.16 -2.05 29.77
N ARG A 34 10.06 -1.23 30.82
CA ARG A 34 10.80 0.03 30.91
C ARG A 34 11.97 -0.14 31.89
N GLU A 35 13.01 -0.78 31.43
CA GLU A 35 14.25 -0.83 32.20
C GLU A 35 15.18 0.31 31.79
N PRO A 36 15.87 0.96 32.74
CA PRO A 36 16.75 2.08 32.45
C PRO A 36 18.03 1.72 31.69
N ASN A 37 18.28 0.44 31.43
CA ASN A 37 19.47 -0.02 30.72
C ASN A 37 19.20 -0.16 29.21
N VAL A 38 19.76 0.77 28.47
CA VAL A 38 19.57 1.08 27.05
C VAL A 38 19.95 -0.02 26.07
N TYR A 39 20.52 -1.14 26.52
CA TYR A 39 21.09 -2.17 25.62
C TYR A 39 20.29 -3.45 25.50
N SER A 40 19.18 -3.61 26.20
CA SER A 40 18.33 -4.79 26.09
C SER A 40 17.20 -4.56 25.09
N ILE A 41 17.06 -5.48 24.15
CA ILE A 41 15.88 -5.54 23.29
C ILE A 41 14.72 -6.04 24.16
N HIS A 42 13.79 -5.17 24.47
CA HIS A 42 12.61 -5.51 25.24
C HIS A 42 11.59 -6.21 24.35
N VAL A 43 11.51 -7.52 24.43
CA VAL A 43 10.53 -8.33 23.71
C VAL A 43 9.69 -9.12 24.69
N LEU A 44 8.40 -9.22 24.42
CA LEU A 44 7.51 -10.05 25.23
C LEU A 44 7.74 -11.54 24.96
N PRO A 45 7.59 -12.40 25.98
CA PRO A 45 7.59 -13.84 25.78
C PRO A 45 6.42 -14.25 24.90
N CYS A 46 6.67 -15.22 24.00
CA CYS A 46 5.71 -15.72 23.04
C CYS A 46 5.55 -17.23 23.25
N GLU A 47 4.33 -17.69 23.47
CA GLU A 47 4.00 -19.09 23.74
C GLU A 47 2.88 -19.57 22.82
N ARG A 48 2.88 -20.87 22.51
CA ARG A 48 1.82 -21.46 21.69
C ARG A 48 0.54 -21.64 22.51
N GLU A 49 -0.61 -21.54 21.85
CA GLU A 49 -1.92 -21.79 22.45
C GLU A 49 -1.96 -23.15 23.19
N GLY A 50 -2.59 -23.16 24.37
CA GLY A 50 -2.62 -24.30 25.28
C GLY A 50 -1.66 -24.18 26.46
N CYS A 51 -0.84 -23.13 26.53
CA CYS A 51 -0.01 -22.84 27.71
C CYS A 51 -0.83 -22.20 28.83
N GLU A 52 -0.24 -22.15 30.04
CA GLU A 52 -0.81 -21.41 31.17
C GLU A 52 -0.90 -19.91 30.84
N VAL A 53 -2.08 -19.33 31.07
CA VAL A 53 -2.34 -17.92 30.78
C VAL A 53 -1.96 -17.07 31.98
N SER A 54 -1.12 -16.05 31.78
CA SER A 54 -0.76 -15.08 32.80
C SER A 54 -1.88 -14.08 33.07
N LYS A 55 -1.71 -13.22 34.09
CA LYS A 55 -2.66 -12.14 34.39
C LYS A 55 -3.04 -11.30 33.18
N ASN A 56 -2.07 -11.00 32.31
CA ASN A 56 -2.29 -10.26 31.10
C ASN A 56 -1.76 -11.06 29.89
N ALA A 57 -2.50 -11.08 28.79
CA ALA A 57 -2.10 -11.79 27.60
C ALA A 57 -2.60 -11.12 26.31
N PHE A 58 -1.82 -11.27 25.24
CA PHE A 58 -2.25 -11.06 23.88
C PHE A 58 -2.60 -12.41 23.26
N PHE A 59 -3.79 -12.56 22.73
CA PHE A 59 -4.18 -13.70 21.91
C PHE A 59 -4.13 -13.28 20.44
N VAL A 60 -3.27 -13.92 19.67
CA VAL A 60 -2.96 -13.54 18.27
C VAL A 60 -3.16 -14.74 17.37
N GLY A 61 -4.10 -14.65 16.45
CA GLY A 61 -4.38 -15.71 15.49
C GLY A 61 -5.57 -15.43 14.58
N CYS A 62 -5.62 -16.14 13.45
CA CYS A 62 -6.80 -16.13 12.63
C CYS A 62 -7.98 -16.77 13.37
N TYR A 63 -9.17 -16.17 13.19
CA TYR A 63 -10.36 -16.57 13.92
C TYR A 63 -10.66 -18.08 13.83
N ASN A 64 -10.57 -18.62 12.60
CA ASN A 64 -10.88 -20.02 12.34
C ASN A 64 -9.86 -21.01 12.94
N ASP A 65 -8.66 -20.54 13.25
CA ASP A 65 -7.53 -21.37 13.71
C ASP A 65 -7.39 -21.38 15.24
N SER A 66 -8.12 -20.51 15.98
CA SER A 66 -7.94 -20.33 17.42
C SER A 66 -9.21 -20.62 18.22
N PRO A 67 -9.35 -21.81 18.81
CA PRO A 67 -10.41 -22.11 19.75
C PRO A 67 -10.46 -21.18 20.97
N THR A 68 -9.32 -20.64 21.38
CA THR A 68 -9.27 -19.69 22.51
C THR A 68 -9.85 -18.34 22.11
N ILE A 69 -9.54 -17.81 20.94
CA ILE A 69 -10.11 -16.55 20.44
C ILE A 69 -11.64 -16.69 20.31
N GLN A 70 -12.14 -17.84 19.83
CA GLN A 70 -13.58 -18.11 19.68
C GLN A 70 -14.36 -18.12 20.99
N LYS A 71 -13.69 -18.23 22.14
CA LYS A 71 -14.36 -18.08 23.47
C LYS A 71 -14.68 -16.61 23.80
N PHE A 72 -13.94 -15.68 23.27
CA PHE A 72 -14.06 -14.25 23.57
C PHE A 72 -14.68 -13.42 22.44
N VAL A 73 -14.73 -13.99 21.23
CA VAL A 73 -15.18 -13.32 20.01
C VAL A 73 -16.15 -14.23 19.27
N SER A 74 -17.30 -13.69 18.87
CA SER A 74 -18.22 -14.38 17.97
C SER A 74 -17.81 -14.17 16.51
N HIS A 75 -18.21 -15.08 15.62
CA HIS A 75 -17.91 -15.01 14.19
C HIS A 75 -18.33 -13.69 13.56
N ASN A 76 -19.49 -13.15 13.96
CA ASN A 76 -20.04 -11.93 13.39
C ASN A 76 -19.34 -10.65 13.84
N GLU A 77 -18.49 -10.72 14.88
CA GLU A 77 -17.67 -9.57 15.30
C GLU A 77 -16.44 -9.37 14.41
N VAL A 78 -16.00 -10.42 13.69
CA VAL A 78 -14.80 -10.35 12.83
C VAL A 78 -15.24 -10.01 11.42
N PRO A 79 -14.86 -8.85 10.88
CA PRO A 79 -15.19 -8.49 9.51
C PRO A 79 -14.60 -9.49 8.49
N ALA A 80 -15.38 -9.82 7.46
CA ALA A 80 -14.97 -10.81 6.44
C ALA A 80 -13.66 -10.40 5.72
N ASP A 81 -13.53 -9.12 5.36
CA ASP A 81 -12.37 -8.54 4.65
C ASP A 81 -11.58 -7.59 5.55
N GLY A 82 -11.57 -7.81 6.87
CA GLY A 82 -10.93 -6.90 7.82
C GLY A 82 -10.43 -7.60 9.07
N PHE A 83 -10.29 -6.85 10.14
CA PHE A 83 -9.77 -7.34 11.42
C PHE A 83 -10.56 -6.83 12.62
N LEU A 84 -10.34 -7.49 13.76
CA LEU A 84 -10.84 -7.09 15.08
C LEU A 84 -9.70 -6.97 16.08
N VAL A 85 -9.72 -5.87 16.83
CA VAL A 85 -8.99 -5.65 18.08
C VAL A 85 -10.00 -5.62 19.20
N LYS A 86 -9.88 -6.46 20.23
CA LYS A 86 -10.79 -6.50 21.37
C LYS A 86 -10.04 -6.62 22.68
N VAL A 87 -10.32 -5.75 23.63
CA VAL A 87 -9.75 -5.80 24.98
C VAL A 87 -10.84 -6.15 25.96
N VAL A 88 -10.62 -7.22 26.73
CA VAL A 88 -11.57 -7.72 27.72
C VAL A 88 -10.89 -7.90 29.07
N GLU A 89 -11.69 -8.01 30.15
CA GLU A 89 -11.18 -8.46 31.44
C GLU A 89 -10.69 -9.90 31.38
N ASN A 90 -9.64 -10.18 32.18
CA ASN A 90 -9.29 -11.57 32.43
C ASN A 90 -10.38 -12.20 33.31
N PRO A 91 -11.02 -13.30 32.90
CA PRO A 91 -12.06 -13.97 33.70
C PRO A 91 -11.66 -14.34 35.11
N ASP A 92 -10.36 -14.63 35.32
CA ASP A 92 -9.80 -15.10 36.57
C ASP A 92 -9.21 -13.97 37.43
N ASP A 93 -9.00 -12.77 36.87
CA ASP A 93 -8.43 -11.60 37.54
C ASP A 93 -8.97 -10.28 36.96
N LYS A 94 -9.86 -9.61 37.67
CA LYS A 94 -10.50 -8.35 37.22
C LYS A 94 -9.51 -7.21 36.91
N ASP A 95 -8.32 -7.23 37.49
CA ASP A 95 -7.26 -6.27 37.17
C ASP A 95 -6.43 -6.70 35.96
N GLY A 96 -6.59 -7.93 35.48
CA GLY A 96 -5.98 -8.47 34.30
C GLY A 96 -6.70 -8.06 33.00
N ARG A 97 -5.97 -8.10 31.88
CA ARG A 97 -6.52 -7.79 30.55
C ARG A 97 -6.08 -8.83 29.54
N PHE A 98 -7.04 -9.22 28.70
CA PHE A 98 -6.78 -9.99 27.50
C PHE A 98 -7.01 -9.11 26.28
N VAL A 99 -6.00 -9.04 25.44
CA VAL A 99 -6.05 -8.34 24.15
C VAL A 99 -6.17 -9.40 23.06
N ILE A 100 -7.26 -9.39 22.34
CA ILE A 100 -7.54 -10.30 21.24
C ILE A 100 -7.30 -9.58 19.93
N LEU A 101 -6.38 -10.09 19.13
CA LEU A 101 -6.06 -9.62 17.78
C LEU A 101 -6.40 -10.73 16.80
N THR A 102 -7.40 -10.51 15.95
CA THR A 102 -7.90 -11.55 15.06
C THR A 102 -8.43 -11.01 13.74
N ALA A 103 -8.39 -11.86 12.73
CA ALA A 103 -8.92 -11.63 11.38
C ALA A 103 -9.23 -12.98 10.72
N HIS A 104 -9.71 -12.96 9.47
CA HIS A 104 -9.87 -14.18 8.68
C HIS A 104 -8.62 -14.50 7.83
N THR A 105 -7.71 -13.55 7.65
CA THR A 105 -6.44 -13.72 6.90
C THR A 105 -5.24 -13.27 7.73
N ASP A 106 -4.08 -13.85 7.46
CA ASP A 106 -2.84 -13.51 8.14
C ASP A 106 -2.43 -12.04 7.90
N THR A 107 -2.70 -11.48 6.71
CA THR A 107 -2.40 -10.08 6.38
C THR A 107 -3.26 -9.11 7.20
N GLU A 108 -4.56 -9.36 7.31
CA GLU A 108 -5.46 -8.54 8.15
C GLU A 108 -5.16 -8.74 9.64
N LEU A 109 -4.65 -9.91 10.05
CA LEU A 109 -4.16 -10.14 11.41
C LEU A 109 -2.94 -9.25 11.73
N PHE A 110 -2.03 -9.06 10.76
CA PHE A 110 -0.93 -8.11 10.92
C PHE A 110 -1.45 -6.68 11.10
N TYR A 111 -2.46 -6.29 10.31
CA TYR A 111 -3.08 -4.96 10.44
C TYR A 111 -3.83 -4.77 11.76
N ALA A 112 -4.38 -5.84 12.35
CA ALA A 112 -4.93 -5.79 13.70
C ALA A 112 -3.85 -5.42 14.74
N ALA A 113 -2.66 -6.04 14.65
CA ALA A 113 -1.55 -5.72 15.54
C ALA A 113 -1.05 -4.28 15.36
N VAL A 114 -0.92 -3.83 14.11
CA VAL A 114 -0.57 -2.44 13.80
C VAL A 114 -1.60 -1.47 14.38
N SER A 115 -2.91 -1.71 14.15
CA SER A 115 -3.96 -0.84 14.67
C SER A 115 -4.07 -0.87 16.18
N PHE A 116 -3.78 -1.99 16.81
CA PHE A 116 -3.68 -2.03 18.27
C PHE A 116 -2.61 -1.05 18.80
N ILE A 117 -1.42 -1.08 18.20
CA ILE A 117 -0.30 -0.22 18.63
C ILE A 117 -0.51 1.24 18.22
N ASP A 118 -0.84 1.48 16.94
CA ASP A 118 -0.84 2.83 16.35
C ASP A 118 -2.15 3.60 16.59
N ASP A 119 -3.28 2.89 16.72
CA ASP A 119 -4.59 3.52 16.88
C ASP A 119 -5.17 3.29 18.28
N TYR A 120 -5.40 2.02 18.69
CA TYR A 120 -6.07 1.71 19.96
C TYR A 120 -5.30 2.22 21.19
N ILE A 121 -4.00 1.93 21.25
CA ILE A 121 -3.15 2.40 22.35
C ILE A 121 -3.10 3.92 22.37
N THR A 122 -2.95 4.57 21.21
CA THR A 122 -2.86 6.04 21.11
C THR A 122 -4.17 6.72 21.54
N GLU A 123 -5.32 6.14 21.19
CA GLU A 123 -6.63 6.68 21.58
C GLU A 123 -6.90 6.59 23.08
N HIS A 124 -6.45 5.50 23.72
CA HIS A 124 -6.72 5.22 25.14
C HIS A 124 -5.53 5.55 26.05
N ALA A 125 -4.42 6.06 25.51
CA ALA A 125 -3.24 6.43 26.29
C ALA A 125 -3.51 7.66 27.18
N PRO A 126 -2.84 7.78 28.34
CA PRO A 126 -2.85 9.02 29.12
C PRO A 126 -2.41 10.20 28.26
N MET A 127 -3.02 11.36 28.50
CA MET A 127 -2.74 12.57 27.75
C MET A 127 -1.80 13.50 28.52
N HIS A 128 -0.74 13.96 27.87
CA HIS A 128 0.11 15.05 28.40
C HIS A 128 -0.49 16.41 28.03
N GLY A 129 -0.73 17.25 29.05
CA GLY A 129 -1.32 18.57 28.84
C GLY A 129 -2.70 18.56 28.16
N GLY A 130 -3.40 17.41 28.15
CA GLY A 130 -4.70 17.26 27.50
C GLY A 130 -4.66 17.21 25.96
N VAL A 131 -3.48 17.23 25.35
CA VAL A 131 -3.31 17.35 23.88
C VAL A 131 -2.55 16.18 23.29
N LEU A 132 -1.43 15.76 23.89
CA LEU A 132 -0.54 14.76 23.35
C LEU A 132 -0.75 13.39 24.02
N PRO A 133 -1.09 12.34 23.29
CA PRO A 133 -1.14 10.99 23.85
C PRO A 133 0.26 10.53 24.26
N MET A 134 0.32 9.78 25.35
CA MET A 134 1.55 9.16 25.87
C MET A 134 1.46 7.64 25.77
N PRO A 135 1.63 7.03 24.58
CA PRO A 135 1.48 5.60 24.35
C PRO A 135 2.37 4.76 25.27
N ASP A 136 3.58 5.23 25.58
CA ASP A 136 4.51 4.56 26.49
C ASP A 136 3.98 4.40 27.92
N LEU A 137 2.97 5.16 28.32
CA LEU A 137 2.31 5.08 29.63
C LEU A 137 1.02 4.24 29.62
N ALA A 138 0.57 3.77 28.47
CA ALA A 138 -0.72 3.10 28.32
C ALA A 138 -0.85 1.83 29.18
N PHE A 139 0.27 1.16 29.44
CA PHE A 139 0.30 -0.07 30.24
C PHE A 139 0.57 0.17 31.75
N ASP A 140 0.64 1.42 32.23
CA ASP A 140 0.82 1.72 33.66
C ASP A 140 -0.45 1.47 34.47
N SER A 141 -1.60 1.50 33.83
CA SER A 141 -2.89 1.11 34.37
C SER A 141 -3.47 -0.04 33.51
N PRO A 142 -4.50 -0.76 33.99
CA PRO A 142 -5.20 -1.72 33.13
C PRO A 142 -5.71 -1.03 31.87
N LEU A 143 -5.48 -1.66 30.71
CA LEU A 143 -5.97 -1.14 29.43
C LEU A 143 -7.48 -0.94 29.45
N ALA A 144 -7.97 0.08 28.77
CA ALA A 144 -9.40 0.30 28.57
C ALA A 144 -10.05 -0.93 27.91
N ILE A 145 -11.23 -1.30 28.36
CA ILE A 145 -12.02 -2.37 27.75
C ILE A 145 -12.74 -1.77 26.54
N GLY A 146 -12.75 -2.51 25.44
CA GLY A 146 -13.40 -2.06 24.21
C GLY A 146 -13.07 -2.92 23.00
N SER A 147 -13.64 -2.57 21.88
CA SER A 147 -13.37 -3.23 20.60
C SER A 147 -13.24 -2.21 19.48
N TYR A 148 -12.37 -2.52 18.54
CA TYR A 148 -12.18 -1.77 17.32
C TYR A 148 -12.11 -2.77 16.15
N ALA A 149 -12.97 -2.60 15.17
CA ALA A 149 -12.99 -3.39 13.96
C ALA A 149 -12.84 -2.48 12.73
N GLU A 150 -12.13 -2.93 11.73
CA GLU A 150 -11.92 -2.17 10.50
C GLU A 150 -12.07 -3.07 9.27
N THR A 151 -12.85 -2.59 8.30
CA THR A 151 -12.96 -3.16 6.96
C THR A 151 -12.37 -2.17 5.96
N PRO A 152 -11.50 -2.59 5.03
CA PRO A 152 -10.91 -1.66 4.07
C PRO A 152 -11.95 -1.18 3.05
N ASP A 153 -11.96 0.12 2.75
CA ASP A 153 -12.73 0.70 1.66
C ASP A 153 -12.26 0.19 0.29
N ASN A 154 -10.95 -0.09 0.17
CA ASN A 154 -10.32 -0.61 -1.04
C ASN A 154 -9.46 -1.82 -0.71
N LYS A 155 -9.70 -2.95 -1.40
CA LYS A 155 -8.97 -4.20 -1.16
C LYS A 155 -7.52 -4.12 -1.60
N THR A 156 -7.23 -3.41 -2.70
CA THR A 156 -5.85 -3.20 -3.20
C THR A 156 -5.41 -1.77 -2.96
N ARG A 157 -4.27 -1.64 -2.29
CA ARG A 157 -3.63 -0.36 -1.94
C ARG A 157 -2.16 -0.49 -2.29
N SER A 158 -1.77 0.13 -3.40
CA SER A 158 -0.44 -0.04 -3.99
C SER A 158 0.43 1.19 -3.92
N ILE A 159 1.72 0.96 -4.02
CA ILE A 159 2.72 2.00 -4.29
C ILE A 159 3.45 1.64 -5.57
N PHE A 160 3.61 2.62 -6.45
CA PHE A 160 4.30 2.52 -7.72
C PHE A 160 5.59 3.34 -7.70
N THR A 161 6.73 2.71 -7.88
CA THR A 161 8.04 3.35 -7.69
C THR A 161 8.50 4.25 -8.83
N TRP A 162 7.93 4.13 -10.03
CA TRP A 162 8.24 4.96 -11.19
C TRP A 162 9.74 5.04 -11.54
N GLY A 163 10.47 3.95 -11.47
CA GLY A 163 11.91 3.93 -11.77
C GLY A 163 12.81 4.47 -10.65
N HIS A 164 12.24 4.94 -9.54
CA HIS A 164 13.03 5.25 -8.36
C HIS A 164 13.48 3.96 -7.65
N SER A 165 14.73 3.95 -7.22
CA SER A 165 15.26 2.89 -6.37
C SER A 165 15.13 3.30 -4.91
N PHE A 166 14.71 2.40 -4.04
CA PHE A 166 14.76 2.61 -2.60
C PHE A 166 16.13 2.21 -2.04
N ASN A 167 16.54 2.88 -0.95
CA ASN A 167 17.86 2.68 -0.36
C ASN A 167 17.93 1.46 0.57
N ASP A 168 16.84 1.14 1.25
CA ASP A 168 16.68 0.00 2.15
C ASP A 168 15.32 -0.66 1.88
N TYR A 169 15.33 -1.78 1.17
CA TYR A 169 14.09 -2.43 0.79
C TYR A 169 13.35 -3.03 1.99
N ARG A 170 14.08 -3.44 3.04
CA ARG A 170 13.45 -4.01 4.24
C ARG A 170 12.71 -2.92 5.01
N ALA A 171 13.36 -1.80 5.27
CA ALA A 171 12.72 -0.66 5.92
C ALA A 171 11.54 -0.12 5.10
N TYR A 172 11.67 -0.09 3.76
CA TYR A 172 10.62 0.35 2.85
C TYR A 172 9.38 -0.55 2.96
N ILE A 173 9.55 -1.87 2.88
CA ILE A 173 8.47 -2.86 2.97
C ILE A 173 7.89 -2.92 4.39
N ASP A 174 8.71 -2.82 5.44
CA ASP A 174 8.25 -2.74 6.84
C ASP A 174 7.30 -1.55 7.02
N ASN A 175 7.67 -0.38 6.46
CA ASN A 175 6.85 0.82 6.53
C ASN A 175 5.57 0.71 5.67
N MET A 176 5.66 0.10 4.48
CA MET A 176 4.47 -0.22 3.68
C MET A 176 3.47 -1.09 4.47
N ALA A 177 3.96 -2.17 5.08
CA ALA A 177 3.14 -3.06 5.90
C ALA A 177 2.51 -2.32 7.08
N ARG A 178 3.27 -1.49 7.80
CA ARG A 178 2.76 -0.67 8.90
C ARG A 178 1.72 0.36 8.45
N MET A 179 1.85 0.90 7.25
CA MET A 179 0.85 1.77 6.63
C MET A 179 -0.32 1.00 5.99
N LYS A 180 -0.32 -0.34 6.04
CA LYS A 180 -1.36 -1.22 5.49
C LYS A 180 -1.45 -1.16 3.95
N PHE A 181 -0.39 -0.81 3.23
CA PHE A 181 -0.26 -1.08 1.80
C PHE A 181 -0.03 -2.57 1.57
N ASN A 182 -0.61 -3.12 0.51
CA ASN A 182 -0.55 -4.56 0.25
C ASN A 182 -0.11 -4.93 -1.18
N GLU A 183 0.38 -3.95 -1.94
CA GLU A 183 0.93 -4.18 -3.27
C GLU A 183 2.04 -3.17 -3.57
N LEU A 184 3.17 -3.67 -4.06
CA LEU A 184 4.32 -2.88 -4.50
C LEU A 184 4.53 -3.09 -5.99
N ILE A 185 4.56 -2.00 -6.76
CA ILE A 185 4.86 -2.01 -8.19
C ILE A 185 6.25 -1.42 -8.38
N VAL A 186 7.20 -2.25 -8.80
CA VAL A 186 8.59 -1.87 -9.05
C VAL A 186 8.81 -1.69 -10.54
N TRP A 187 9.11 -0.46 -10.96
CA TRP A 187 9.45 -0.15 -12.35
C TRP A 187 10.91 0.27 -12.46
N ASN A 188 11.68 -0.51 -13.20
CA ASN A 188 13.07 -0.19 -13.55
C ASN A 188 13.39 -0.74 -14.95
N ASP A 189 14.34 -0.11 -15.63
CA ASP A 189 14.78 -0.55 -16.97
C ASP A 189 15.44 -1.93 -16.95
N TYR A 190 16.06 -2.24 -15.82
CA TYR A 190 16.76 -3.49 -15.56
C TYR A 190 16.20 -4.12 -14.29
N LEU A 191 15.99 -5.42 -14.34
CA LEU A 191 15.58 -6.17 -13.17
C LEU A 191 16.69 -6.17 -12.12
N PRO A 192 16.42 -5.82 -10.86
CA PRO A 192 17.43 -5.94 -9.80
C PRO A 192 17.90 -7.39 -9.62
N ILE A 193 19.21 -7.58 -9.40
CA ILE A 193 19.81 -8.91 -9.17
C ILE A 193 19.15 -9.61 -7.97
N ASN A 194 18.80 -8.85 -6.93
CA ASN A 194 18.21 -9.33 -5.69
C ASN A 194 16.67 -9.24 -5.69
N ILE A 195 16.03 -9.23 -6.86
CA ILE A 195 14.55 -9.10 -6.92
C ILE A 195 13.84 -10.24 -6.18
N GLY A 196 14.38 -11.46 -6.20
CA GLY A 196 13.84 -12.59 -5.44
C GLY A 196 13.81 -12.32 -3.94
N ASP A 197 14.90 -11.78 -3.37
CA ASP A 197 14.95 -11.44 -1.94
C ASP A 197 13.91 -10.36 -1.57
N ILE A 198 13.67 -9.41 -2.47
CA ILE A 198 12.67 -8.34 -2.28
C ILE A 198 11.25 -8.92 -2.33
N ILE A 199 10.98 -9.83 -3.28
CA ILE A 199 9.71 -10.54 -3.41
C ILE A 199 9.43 -11.37 -2.14
N ASP A 200 10.38 -12.20 -1.72
CA ASP A 200 10.25 -13.04 -0.52
C ASP A 200 10.00 -12.19 0.73
N TYR A 201 10.68 -11.05 0.84
CA TYR A 201 10.48 -10.14 1.96
C TYR A 201 9.10 -9.50 1.94
N ALA A 202 8.61 -9.06 0.78
CA ALA A 202 7.26 -8.52 0.61
C ALA A 202 6.19 -9.58 0.93
N HIS A 203 6.36 -10.80 0.41
CA HIS A 203 5.47 -11.94 0.68
C HIS A 203 5.41 -12.29 2.18
N SER A 204 6.52 -12.09 2.91
CA SER A 204 6.52 -12.33 4.37
C SER A 204 5.56 -11.42 5.16
N TYR A 205 5.08 -10.34 4.54
CA TYR A 205 4.04 -9.43 5.05
C TYR A 205 2.69 -9.56 4.32
N GLY A 206 2.58 -10.48 3.34
CA GLY A 206 1.41 -10.59 2.48
C GLY A 206 1.28 -9.44 1.49
N ILE A 207 2.38 -8.73 1.21
CA ILE A 207 2.45 -7.68 0.18
C ILE A 207 2.79 -8.33 -1.15
N ARG A 208 1.93 -8.12 -2.17
CA ARG A 208 2.20 -8.54 -3.54
C ARG A 208 3.26 -7.65 -4.17
N LEU A 209 4.06 -8.22 -5.06
CA LEU A 209 5.03 -7.49 -5.85
C LEU A 209 4.79 -7.68 -7.35
N LEU A 210 4.52 -6.56 -8.04
CA LEU A 210 4.43 -6.50 -9.48
C LEU A 210 5.70 -5.88 -10.07
N ILE A 211 6.13 -6.39 -11.22
CA ILE A 211 7.30 -5.83 -11.93
C ILE A 211 6.79 -5.06 -13.15
N GLY A 212 7.27 -3.83 -13.31
CA GLY A 212 6.89 -2.97 -14.41
C GLY A 212 7.86 -3.04 -15.58
N TYR A 213 7.34 -3.16 -16.82
CA TYR A 213 8.12 -3.00 -18.03
C TYR A 213 7.28 -2.52 -19.23
N SER A 214 7.95 -2.00 -20.27
CA SER A 214 7.29 -1.40 -21.43
C SER A 214 6.59 -2.44 -22.33
N TRP A 215 5.35 -2.14 -22.68
CA TRP A 215 4.58 -2.82 -23.75
C TRP A 215 4.32 -1.85 -24.90
N GLY A 216 5.38 -1.20 -25.36
CA GLY A 216 5.33 -0.27 -26.47
C GLY A 216 5.55 1.19 -26.09
N TRP A 217 5.52 1.56 -24.81
CA TRP A 217 5.79 2.94 -24.37
C TRP A 217 7.15 3.46 -24.86
N ARG A 218 8.19 2.60 -24.88
CA ARG A 218 9.52 2.95 -25.39
C ARG A 218 9.75 2.59 -26.85
N GLU A 219 9.13 1.51 -27.28
CA GLU A 219 9.35 0.92 -28.59
C GLU A 219 8.66 1.68 -29.71
N ILE A 220 7.47 2.25 -29.44
CA ILE A 220 6.70 3.02 -30.40
C ILE A 220 6.96 4.50 -30.18
N SER A 221 7.58 5.14 -31.15
CA SER A 221 7.85 6.58 -31.08
C SER A 221 6.54 7.39 -30.85
N PRO A 222 6.52 8.35 -29.90
CA PRO A 222 5.36 9.22 -29.73
C PRO A 222 5.09 10.10 -30.97
N LYS A 223 6.02 10.18 -31.92
CA LYS A 223 5.91 10.91 -33.19
C LYS A 223 5.64 9.99 -34.37
N ALA A 224 5.34 8.71 -34.16
CA ALA A 224 5.07 7.78 -35.24
C ALA A 224 3.75 8.12 -35.93
N ASP A 225 3.79 8.36 -37.23
CA ASP A 225 2.59 8.60 -38.05
C ASP A 225 1.92 7.31 -38.52
N LYS A 226 2.66 6.21 -38.50
CA LYS A 226 2.21 4.87 -38.85
C LYS A 226 2.80 3.83 -37.91
N ILE A 227 2.04 2.79 -37.64
CA ILE A 227 2.50 1.61 -36.88
C ILE A 227 2.15 0.37 -37.71
N PRO A 228 3.11 -0.17 -38.48
CA PRO A 228 2.89 -1.40 -39.26
C PRO A 228 2.47 -2.57 -38.39
N ARG A 229 1.61 -3.46 -38.90
CA ARG A 229 1.15 -4.63 -38.16
C ARG A 229 2.34 -5.55 -37.77
N GLU A 230 3.31 -5.72 -38.67
CA GLU A 230 4.52 -6.50 -38.40
C GLU A 230 5.33 -5.97 -37.23
N SER A 231 5.33 -4.64 -37.02
CA SER A 231 5.98 -4.03 -35.85
C SER A 231 5.24 -4.35 -34.53
N LEU A 232 3.91 -4.41 -34.58
CA LEU A 232 3.10 -4.80 -33.41
C LEU A 232 3.26 -6.29 -33.10
N ASP A 233 3.31 -7.15 -34.12
CA ASP A 233 3.54 -8.58 -33.95
C ASP A 233 4.93 -8.85 -33.35
N ALA A 234 5.98 -8.19 -33.89
CA ALA A 234 7.33 -8.30 -33.35
C ALA A 234 7.42 -7.76 -31.89
N LEU A 235 6.68 -6.70 -31.58
CA LEU A 235 6.59 -6.13 -30.23
C LEU A 235 5.93 -7.14 -29.28
N ARG A 236 4.80 -7.75 -29.68
CA ARG A 236 4.10 -8.78 -28.90
C ARG A 236 5.07 -9.94 -28.60
N ASP A 237 5.72 -10.49 -29.62
CA ASP A 237 6.64 -11.62 -29.45
C ASP A 237 7.80 -11.28 -28.50
N LYS A 238 8.32 -10.05 -28.57
CA LYS A 238 9.34 -9.54 -27.64
C LYS A 238 8.80 -9.49 -26.22
N ILE A 239 7.59 -8.92 -25.99
CA ILE A 239 6.97 -8.80 -24.69
C ILE A 239 6.78 -10.17 -24.04
N VAL A 240 6.18 -11.12 -24.78
CA VAL A 240 5.92 -12.49 -24.32
C VAL A 240 7.23 -13.22 -24.00
N SER A 241 8.24 -13.09 -24.88
CA SER A 241 9.57 -13.66 -24.65
C SER A 241 10.24 -13.10 -23.39
N HIS A 242 10.16 -11.78 -23.17
CA HIS A 242 10.68 -11.15 -21.95
C HIS A 242 9.95 -11.66 -20.71
N TYR A 243 8.61 -11.74 -20.76
CA TYR A 243 7.84 -12.29 -19.65
C TYR A 243 8.32 -13.70 -19.30
N LYS A 244 8.31 -14.61 -20.24
CA LYS A 244 8.66 -16.02 -20.06
C LYS A 244 10.07 -16.25 -19.54
N ASN A 245 11.05 -15.47 -20.05
CA ASN A 245 12.46 -15.75 -19.80
C ASN A 245 13.05 -14.92 -18.65
N ILE A 246 12.44 -13.81 -18.28
CA ILE A 246 13.00 -12.85 -17.34
C ILE A 246 12.08 -12.64 -16.12
N TYR A 247 10.79 -12.43 -16.31
CA TYR A 247 9.90 -12.01 -15.22
C TYR A 247 9.20 -13.17 -14.52
N GLU A 248 8.66 -14.13 -15.27
CA GLU A 248 8.01 -15.31 -14.71
C GLU A 248 8.91 -16.08 -13.75
N PRO A 249 10.22 -16.32 -14.06
CA PRO A 249 11.11 -17.05 -13.16
C PRO A 249 11.41 -16.33 -11.82
N THR A 250 11.06 -15.05 -11.68
CA THR A 250 11.27 -14.30 -10.44
C THR A 250 10.31 -14.68 -9.32
N GLY A 251 9.15 -15.29 -9.67
CA GLY A 251 8.07 -15.54 -8.72
C GLY A 251 7.25 -14.29 -8.34
N CYS A 252 7.31 -13.21 -9.13
CA CYS A 252 6.47 -12.02 -8.91
C CYS A 252 4.98 -12.35 -9.09
N ASP A 253 4.10 -11.60 -8.41
CA ASP A 253 2.65 -11.80 -8.45
C ASP A 253 2.02 -11.29 -9.74
N GLY A 254 2.71 -10.42 -10.45
CA GLY A 254 2.18 -9.85 -11.67
C GLY A 254 3.10 -8.88 -12.38
N ILE A 255 2.54 -8.33 -13.45
CA ILE A 255 3.19 -7.38 -14.33
C ILE A 255 2.37 -6.09 -14.37
N TYR A 256 3.06 -4.97 -14.18
CA TYR A 256 2.58 -3.66 -14.51
C TYR A 256 3.20 -3.21 -15.84
N PHE A 257 2.41 -2.64 -16.73
CA PHE A 257 2.95 -2.24 -18.04
C PHE A 257 2.34 -0.94 -18.54
N GLN A 258 3.11 -0.24 -19.36
CA GLN A 258 2.67 0.94 -20.09
C GLN A 258 2.77 0.70 -21.60
N ALA A 259 1.72 1.09 -22.30
CA ALA A 259 1.68 1.11 -23.75
C ALA A 259 1.91 2.53 -24.28
N PHE A 260 1.77 2.73 -25.58
CA PHE A 260 2.05 4.01 -26.26
C PHE A 260 0.84 5.01 -26.23
N THR A 261 0.18 5.15 -25.09
CA THR A 261 -0.97 6.07 -24.92
C THR A 261 -0.58 7.45 -24.40
N GLU A 262 0.68 7.66 -23.99
CA GLU A 262 1.20 8.96 -23.59
C GLU A 262 1.61 9.79 -24.81
N ARG A 263 0.61 10.28 -25.56
CA ARG A 263 0.79 11.09 -26.75
C ARG A 263 -0.40 12.00 -26.99
N LYS A 264 -0.23 13.05 -27.79
CA LYS A 264 -1.29 14.05 -28.07
C LYS A 264 -2.29 13.56 -29.11
N GLU A 265 -1.80 12.88 -30.14
CA GLU A 265 -2.63 12.37 -31.23
C GLU A 265 -3.51 11.24 -30.72
N GLN A 266 -4.76 11.19 -31.16
CA GLN A 266 -5.71 10.13 -30.80
C GLN A 266 -5.92 9.11 -31.94
N VAL A 267 -5.42 9.42 -33.13
CA VAL A 267 -5.59 8.62 -34.33
C VAL A 267 -4.24 8.51 -35.05
N ILE A 268 -3.88 7.31 -35.51
CA ILE A 268 -2.71 7.02 -36.33
C ILE A 268 -3.19 6.33 -37.59
N ASP A 269 -2.81 6.86 -38.77
CA ASP A 269 -3.18 6.31 -40.10
C ASP A 269 -4.68 5.99 -40.20
N GLY A 270 -5.53 6.89 -39.68
CA GLY A 270 -6.99 6.74 -39.70
C GLY A 270 -7.58 5.78 -38.66
N VAL A 271 -6.77 5.17 -37.80
CA VAL A 271 -7.21 4.22 -36.77
C VAL A 271 -7.04 4.85 -35.38
N PRO A 272 -8.06 4.78 -34.50
CA PRO A 272 -7.92 5.21 -33.12
C PRO A 272 -6.80 4.44 -32.39
N ILE A 273 -5.92 5.16 -31.70
CA ILE A 273 -4.84 4.57 -30.90
C ILE A 273 -5.41 3.63 -29.84
N ALA A 274 -6.52 4.01 -29.22
CA ALA A 274 -7.23 3.18 -28.25
C ALA A 274 -7.52 1.76 -28.79
N ARG A 275 -7.95 1.65 -30.06
CA ARG A 275 -8.19 0.35 -30.72
C ARG A 275 -6.88 -0.43 -30.89
N ILE A 276 -5.85 0.20 -31.48
CA ILE A 276 -4.56 -0.44 -31.75
C ILE A 276 -3.96 -1.01 -30.47
N VAL A 277 -3.95 -0.20 -29.42
CA VAL A 277 -3.38 -0.57 -28.11
C VAL A 277 -4.18 -1.68 -27.45
N THR A 278 -5.52 -1.59 -27.44
CA THR A 278 -6.37 -2.62 -26.83
C THR A 278 -6.23 -3.97 -27.52
N GLU A 279 -6.16 -3.99 -28.86
CA GLU A 279 -5.93 -5.22 -29.63
C GLU A 279 -4.56 -5.82 -29.30
N LEU A 280 -3.48 -5.03 -29.32
CA LEU A 280 -2.13 -5.50 -28.95
C LEU A 280 -2.10 -6.08 -27.53
N ILE A 281 -2.69 -5.37 -26.56
CA ILE A 281 -2.70 -5.83 -25.17
C ILE A 281 -3.46 -7.13 -25.04
N ASN A 282 -4.66 -7.26 -25.63
CA ASN A 282 -5.46 -8.46 -25.55
C ASN A 282 -4.74 -9.67 -26.18
N GLU A 283 -4.11 -9.49 -27.34
CA GLU A 283 -3.35 -10.56 -28.01
C GLU A 283 -2.14 -10.99 -27.16
N THR A 284 -1.38 -10.01 -26.63
CA THR A 284 -0.21 -10.26 -25.79
C THR A 284 -0.60 -10.96 -24.48
N ALA A 285 -1.64 -10.45 -23.82
CA ALA A 285 -2.10 -11.00 -22.55
C ALA A 285 -2.62 -12.43 -22.70
N LYS A 286 -3.27 -12.75 -23.82
CA LYS A 286 -3.72 -14.11 -24.10
C LYS A 286 -2.56 -15.11 -24.04
N GLU A 287 -1.43 -14.81 -24.70
CA GLU A 287 -0.24 -15.65 -24.68
C GLU A 287 0.40 -15.75 -23.28
N ILE A 288 0.43 -14.62 -22.54
CA ILE A 288 0.95 -14.62 -21.17
C ILE A 288 0.07 -15.47 -20.24
N PHE A 289 -1.26 -15.40 -20.35
CA PHE A 289 -2.16 -16.24 -19.58
C PHE A 289 -2.08 -17.73 -19.92
N GLU A 290 -1.63 -18.10 -21.14
CA GLU A 290 -1.30 -19.49 -21.48
C GLU A 290 -0.05 -19.98 -20.73
N ILE A 291 0.93 -19.10 -20.47
CA ILE A 291 2.13 -19.41 -19.68
C ILE A 291 1.81 -19.41 -18.17
N SER A 292 1.12 -18.40 -17.69
CA SER A 292 0.83 -18.18 -16.27
C SER A 292 -0.64 -17.76 -16.07
N PRO A 293 -1.57 -18.72 -15.93
CA PRO A 293 -3.03 -18.44 -15.91
C PRO A 293 -3.50 -17.50 -14.80
N ASN A 294 -2.75 -17.40 -13.71
CA ASN A 294 -3.11 -16.63 -12.53
C ASN A 294 -2.28 -15.34 -12.37
N VAL A 295 -1.42 -15.01 -13.34
CA VAL A 295 -0.61 -13.79 -13.27
C VAL A 295 -1.50 -12.55 -13.29
N ARG A 296 -1.22 -11.60 -12.41
CA ARG A 296 -1.90 -10.30 -12.41
C ARG A 296 -1.29 -9.40 -13.48
N LEU A 297 -2.12 -8.85 -14.35
CA LEU A 297 -1.72 -7.87 -15.36
C LEU A 297 -2.40 -6.53 -15.06
N GLU A 298 -1.62 -5.46 -14.93
CA GLU A 298 -2.08 -4.11 -14.64
C GLU A 298 -1.58 -3.15 -15.71
N TRP A 299 -2.48 -2.54 -16.45
CA TRP A 299 -2.16 -1.57 -17.48
C TRP A 299 -2.16 -0.15 -16.91
N GLY A 300 -1.01 0.51 -16.89
CA GLY A 300 -0.86 1.93 -16.59
C GLY A 300 -1.37 2.76 -17.79
N LEU A 301 -2.56 3.32 -17.66
CA LEU A 301 -3.24 4.01 -18.74
C LEU A 301 -3.08 5.53 -18.62
N HIS A 302 -2.37 6.14 -19.58
CA HIS A 302 -2.46 7.56 -19.84
C HIS A 302 -3.66 7.85 -20.76
N ALA A 303 -4.62 8.61 -20.26
CA ALA A 303 -5.87 8.84 -20.97
C ALA A 303 -5.78 9.87 -22.11
N THR A 304 -4.70 10.64 -22.18
CA THR A 304 -4.54 11.79 -23.10
C THR A 304 -4.86 11.46 -24.54
N SER A 305 -4.35 10.33 -25.06
CA SER A 305 -4.57 9.93 -26.46
C SER A 305 -5.78 9.03 -26.69
N VAL A 306 -6.51 8.67 -25.64
CA VAL A 306 -7.62 7.70 -25.74
C VAL A 306 -8.94 8.21 -25.18
N LYS A 307 -8.97 9.40 -24.59
CA LYS A 307 -10.11 9.95 -23.85
C LYS A 307 -11.41 10.04 -24.66
N GLU A 308 -11.33 10.24 -25.98
CA GLU A 308 -12.49 10.29 -26.87
C GLU A 308 -12.91 8.89 -27.37
N TRP A 309 -12.12 7.84 -27.07
CA TRP A 309 -12.29 6.48 -27.55
C TRP A 309 -12.35 5.45 -26.41
N LEU A 310 -12.89 5.84 -25.27
CA LEU A 310 -12.98 4.97 -24.09
C LEU A 310 -13.77 3.67 -24.36
N SER A 311 -14.70 3.69 -25.33
CA SER A 311 -15.41 2.47 -25.76
C SER A 311 -14.49 1.38 -26.33
N GLU A 312 -13.36 1.77 -26.93
CA GLU A 312 -12.35 0.80 -27.38
C GLU A 312 -11.57 0.24 -26.19
N ILE A 313 -11.23 1.09 -25.22
CA ILE A 313 -10.56 0.66 -23.96
C ILE A 313 -11.45 -0.31 -23.17
N ALA A 314 -12.76 -0.09 -23.17
CA ALA A 314 -13.72 -0.98 -22.49
C ALA A 314 -13.70 -2.43 -23.03
N ARG A 315 -13.14 -2.67 -24.23
CA ARG A 315 -12.97 -4.01 -24.86
C ARG A 315 -11.75 -4.77 -24.36
N LEU A 316 -10.97 -4.20 -23.45
CA LEU A 316 -9.83 -4.87 -22.82
C LEU A 316 -10.31 -6.13 -22.08
N ASP A 317 -9.53 -7.21 -22.13
CA ASP A 317 -9.82 -8.45 -21.40
C ASP A 317 -10.06 -8.14 -19.92
N THR A 318 -11.16 -8.66 -19.37
CA THR A 318 -11.60 -8.35 -18.01
C THR A 318 -10.65 -8.85 -16.91
N ARG A 319 -9.72 -9.74 -17.25
CA ARG A 319 -8.66 -10.21 -16.35
C ARG A 319 -7.53 -9.20 -16.17
N ILE A 320 -7.43 -8.20 -17.07
CA ILE A 320 -6.39 -7.16 -17.02
C ILE A 320 -6.94 -5.97 -16.21
N GLY A 321 -6.25 -5.56 -15.16
CA GLY A 321 -6.53 -4.33 -14.43
C GLY A 321 -6.15 -3.11 -15.27
N ILE A 322 -6.84 -2.00 -15.04
CA ILE A 322 -6.46 -0.68 -15.57
C ILE A 322 -6.11 0.18 -14.38
N LEU A 323 -4.91 0.79 -14.40
CA LEU A 323 -4.52 1.84 -13.49
C LEU A 323 -4.46 3.15 -14.26
N TRP A 324 -5.44 4.03 -14.05
CA TRP A 324 -5.45 5.35 -14.68
C TRP A 324 -4.44 6.26 -14.00
N GLU A 325 -3.37 6.60 -14.72
CA GLU A 325 -2.21 7.31 -14.19
C GLU A 325 -2.34 8.84 -14.13
N ASP A 326 -3.27 9.42 -14.85
CA ASP A 326 -3.48 10.87 -14.85
C ASP A 326 -4.27 11.34 -13.61
N CYS A 327 -4.82 10.40 -12.84
CA CYS A 327 -5.57 10.70 -11.62
C CYS A 327 -4.64 11.27 -10.55
N GLY A 328 -5.07 12.35 -9.91
CA GLY A 328 -4.35 12.96 -8.80
C GLY A 328 -3.21 13.88 -9.21
N GLU A 329 -3.10 14.26 -10.48
CA GLU A 329 -2.30 15.41 -10.86
C GLU A 329 -2.86 16.69 -10.22
N PHE A 330 -4.15 16.74 -10.01
CA PHE A 330 -4.85 17.73 -9.23
C PHE A 330 -5.10 17.21 -7.79
N PRO A 331 -4.96 18.02 -6.71
CA PRO A 331 -4.53 19.44 -6.64
C PRO A 331 -3.02 19.62 -6.62
N TYR A 332 -2.27 18.56 -6.80
CA TYR A 332 -0.81 18.51 -6.68
C TYR A 332 -0.14 18.24 -8.02
N SER A 333 -0.62 18.84 -9.08
CA SER A 333 0.19 18.84 -10.30
C SER A 333 1.60 19.29 -9.93
N TYR A 334 2.60 18.81 -10.66
CA TYR A 334 4.02 19.11 -10.45
C TYR A 334 4.35 20.57 -10.08
N ASN A 335 3.39 21.45 -10.19
CA ASN A 335 3.47 22.86 -9.91
C ASN A 335 2.60 23.33 -8.76
N SER A 336 2.11 22.55 -7.84
CA SER A 336 1.36 22.94 -6.61
C SER A 336 0.36 24.14 -6.75
N TYR A 337 0.06 24.60 -7.93
CA TYR A 337 -0.65 25.85 -8.22
C TYR A 337 -2.08 25.68 -8.71
N ILE A 338 -2.62 24.48 -8.68
CA ILE A 338 -3.97 24.30 -9.15
C ILE A 338 -4.95 24.70 -8.05
N ASN A 339 -5.33 25.94 -8.05
CA ASN A 339 -6.50 26.44 -7.34
C ASN A 339 -7.71 26.54 -8.28
N ASP A 340 -7.72 25.80 -9.40
CA ASP A 340 -8.74 25.88 -10.40
C ASP A 340 -9.85 24.86 -10.12
N GLU A 341 -10.97 25.35 -9.62
CA GLU A 341 -12.17 24.54 -9.30
C GLU A 341 -12.79 23.90 -10.56
N GLU A 342 -12.59 24.47 -11.73
CA GLU A 342 -13.11 23.94 -12.99
C GLU A 342 -12.34 22.67 -13.39
N SER A 343 -11.03 22.73 -13.41
CA SER A 343 -10.17 21.55 -13.67
C SER A 343 -10.41 20.44 -12.65
N TYR A 344 -10.68 20.78 -11.39
CA TYR A 344 -11.02 19.79 -10.38
C TYR A 344 -12.33 19.06 -10.70
N LYS A 345 -13.37 19.79 -11.09
CA LYS A 345 -14.65 19.19 -11.52
C LYS A 345 -14.50 18.32 -12.74
N GLU A 346 -13.75 18.76 -13.74
CA GLU A 346 -13.45 17.95 -14.93
C GLU A 346 -12.74 16.66 -14.57
N THR A 347 -11.79 16.71 -13.62
CA THR A 347 -11.10 15.52 -13.11
C THR A 347 -12.06 14.57 -12.42
N LEU A 348 -13.00 15.06 -11.58
CA LEU A 348 -14.01 14.23 -10.95
C LEU A 348 -14.95 13.58 -11.98
N GLU A 349 -15.42 14.33 -12.95
CA GLU A 349 -16.27 13.82 -14.02
C GLU A 349 -15.58 12.75 -14.87
N PHE A 350 -14.32 12.96 -15.20
CA PHE A 350 -13.54 11.98 -15.93
C PHE A 350 -13.23 10.74 -15.08
N THR A 351 -12.93 10.92 -13.79
CA THR A 351 -12.77 9.82 -12.83
C THR A 351 -14.02 8.95 -12.80
N LYS A 352 -15.21 9.55 -12.76
CA LYS A 352 -16.46 8.79 -12.80
C LYS A 352 -16.60 7.97 -14.08
N LYS A 353 -16.30 8.56 -15.25
CA LYS A 353 -16.31 7.83 -16.53
C LYS A 353 -15.35 6.63 -16.50
N MET A 354 -14.16 6.80 -15.89
CA MET A 354 -13.19 5.70 -15.74
C MET A 354 -13.70 4.60 -14.82
N LEU A 355 -14.30 4.95 -13.68
CA LEU A 355 -14.88 3.97 -12.73
C LEU A 355 -16.03 3.18 -13.35
N GLU A 356 -16.82 3.79 -14.23
CA GLU A 356 -17.95 3.18 -14.92
C GLU A 356 -17.55 2.39 -16.18
N LEU A 357 -16.32 2.55 -16.66
CA LEU A 357 -15.84 2.10 -17.97
C LEU A 357 -16.10 0.62 -18.27
N ARG A 358 -15.99 -0.25 -17.26
CA ARG A 358 -16.05 -1.71 -17.43
C ARG A 358 -17.14 -2.36 -16.60
N GLY A 359 -18.16 -1.62 -16.20
CA GLY A 359 -19.35 -2.16 -15.54
C GLY A 359 -19.07 -2.92 -14.24
N GLY A 360 -18.09 -2.48 -13.45
CA GLY A 360 -17.73 -3.09 -12.17
C GLY A 360 -16.47 -3.99 -12.20
N VAL A 361 -15.85 -4.15 -13.37
CA VAL A 361 -14.49 -4.69 -13.43
C VAL A 361 -13.54 -3.57 -13.04
N GLY A 362 -12.69 -3.81 -12.03
CA GLY A 362 -11.90 -2.79 -11.36
C GLY A 362 -11.08 -1.91 -12.31
N VAL A 363 -11.28 -0.61 -12.19
CA VAL A 363 -10.36 0.40 -12.70
C VAL A 363 -9.68 1.02 -11.49
N GLY A 364 -8.36 0.89 -11.42
CA GLY A 364 -7.53 1.51 -10.41
C GLY A 364 -7.16 2.93 -10.79
N LEU A 365 -6.63 3.66 -9.83
CA LEU A 365 -6.26 5.06 -9.97
C LEU A 365 -4.89 5.29 -9.36
N VAL A 366 -4.01 5.94 -10.10
CA VAL A 366 -2.67 6.30 -9.62
C VAL A 366 -2.68 7.75 -9.19
N PHE A 367 -2.57 8.00 -7.88
CA PHE A 367 -2.41 9.36 -7.36
C PHE A 367 -0.96 9.79 -7.54
N LYS A 368 -0.78 10.85 -8.32
CA LYS A 368 0.50 11.52 -8.56
C LYS A 368 0.55 12.84 -7.79
N GLY A 369 1.75 13.39 -7.59
CA GLY A 369 1.93 14.70 -6.97
C GLY A 369 1.61 14.81 -5.48
N VAL A 370 1.18 13.73 -4.83
CA VAL A 370 0.94 13.68 -3.38
C VAL A 370 2.17 13.19 -2.61
N MET A 371 3.15 12.68 -3.31
CA MET A 371 4.49 12.33 -2.85
C MET A 371 5.53 13.06 -3.69
N MET A 372 6.77 13.05 -3.19
CA MET A 372 7.89 13.62 -3.91
C MET A 372 8.22 12.79 -5.15
N LEU A 373 7.90 13.33 -6.32
CA LEU A 373 8.37 12.85 -7.62
C LEU A 373 9.37 13.87 -8.16
N ASP A 374 10.61 13.48 -8.29
CA ASP A 374 11.62 14.28 -8.98
C ASP A 374 12.01 13.57 -10.28
N TRP A 375 11.31 13.90 -11.35
CA TRP A 375 11.55 13.34 -12.68
C TRP A 375 12.99 13.57 -13.19
N HIS A 376 13.70 14.56 -12.64
CA HIS A 376 15.09 14.86 -13.02
C HIS A 376 16.10 14.01 -12.26
N LYS A 377 15.68 13.39 -11.18
CA LYS A 377 16.56 12.54 -10.31
C LYS A 377 16.22 11.06 -10.43
N PHE A 378 15.59 10.64 -11.52
CA PHE A 378 15.51 9.22 -11.84
C PHE A 378 16.94 8.69 -11.96
N ALA A 379 17.42 8.09 -10.90
CA ALA A 379 18.58 7.23 -10.96
C ALA A 379 18.19 5.94 -11.67
N MET A 380 18.00 6.03 -12.99
CA MET A 380 17.87 4.85 -13.82
C MET A 380 19.15 4.05 -13.70
N GLN A 381 19.09 3.00 -12.95
CA GLN A 381 20.20 2.07 -12.84
C GLN A 381 20.40 1.40 -14.20
N ARG A 382 21.58 1.58 -14.80
CA ARG A 382 21.93 0.96 -16.07
C ARG A 382 22.72 -0.32 -15.81
N GLY A 383 22.23 -1.44 -16.36
CA GLY A 383 22.85 -2.74 -16.21
C GLY A 383 22.55 -3.42 -14.87
N PRO A 384 23.25 -4.51 -14.55
CA PRO A 384 23.04 -5.27 -13.33
C PRO A 384 23.27 -4.43 -12.08
N PHE A 385 22.32 -4.44 -11.14
CA PHE A 385 22.41 -3.71 -9.87
C PHE A 385 21.67 -4.44 -8.75
N VAL A 386 22.02 -4.10 -7.52
CA VAL A 386 21.34 -4.56 -6.30
C VAL A 386 20.49 -3.41 -5.77
N MET A 387 19.20 -3.65 -5.56
CA MET A 387 18.26 -2.63 -5.09
C MET A 387 18.09 -2.71 -3.58
N GLY A 388 18.13 -1.56 -2.92
CA GLY A 388 17.74 -1.44 -1.52
C GLY A 388 18.69 -2.08 -0.51
N GLU A 389 19.97 -2.21 -0.86
CA GLU A 389 21.03 -2.69 0.02
C GLU A 389 22.10 -1.59 0.27
N ASN A 390 21.70 -0.33 0.20
CA ASN A 390 22.60 0.79 0.43
C ASN A 390 22.92 0.93 1.92
N HIS A 391 24.12 1.45 2.19
CA HIS A 391 24.52 1.75 3.56
C HIS A 391 23.56 2.78 4.18
N LYS A 392 23.26 2.62 5.46
CA LYS A 392 22.33 3.49 6.21
C LYS A 392 22.70 4.98 6.15
N ASP A 393 23.98 5.30 6.00
CA ASP A 393 24.44 6.68 5.93
C ASP A 393 24.09 7.35 4.59
N ILE A 394 23.97 6.55 3.51
CA ILE A 394 23.50 7.04 2.20
C ILE A 394 22.00 7.40 2.32
N ALA A 395 21.20 6.50 2.90
CA ALA A 395 19.79 6.76 3.14
C ALA A 395 19.56 7.98 4.06
N ALA A 396 20.38 8.15 5.10
CA ALA A 396 20.33 9.30 5.99
C ALA A 396 20.70 10.62 5.26
N HIS A 397 21.71 10.56 4.37
CA HIS A 397 22.11 11.72 3.56
C HIS A 397 21.02 12.11 2.57
N ASP A 398 20.41 11.16 1.88
CA ASP A 398 19.28 11.40 0.97
C ASP A 398 18.09 12.01 1.69
N ARG A 399 17.77 11.52 2.91
CA ARG A 399 16.73 12.08 3.75
C ARG A 399 17.02 13.55 4.08
N TYR A 400 18.24 13.86 4.48
CA TYR A 400 18.65 15.23 4.77
C TYR A 400 18.48 16.17 3.57
N ILE A 401 18.93 15.73 2.39
CA ILE A 401 18.75 16.50 1.14
C ILE A 401 17.27 16.74 0.83
N ARG A 402 16.42 15.74 1.08
CA ARG A 402 14.99 15.78 0.75
C ARG A 402 14.12 16.39 1.85
N ALA A 403 14.66 16.72 3.02
CA ALA A 403 13.89 17.23 4.15
C ALA A 403 13.05 18.48 3.79
N ASN A 404 13.59 19.40 3.02
CA ASN A 404 12.86 20.58 2.58
C ASN A 404 11.68 20.23 1.67
N ALA A 405 11.84 19.26 0.77
CA ALA A 405 10.76 18.80 -0.08
C ALA A 405 9.65 18.13 0.73
N TRP A 406 9.98 17.31 1.71
CA TRP A 406 8.98 16.72 2.60
C TRP A 406 8.23 17.76 3.44
N ARG A 407 8.90 18.82 3.92
CA ARG A 407 8.23 19.96 4.58
C ARG A 407 7.26 20.67 3.65
N GLU A 408 7.64 20.92 2.42
CA GLU A 408 6.77 21.53 1.42
C GLU A 408 5.56 20.66 1.11
N PHE A 409 5.73 19.35 0.93
CA PHE A 409 4.61 18.41 0.75
C PHE A 409 3.70 18.37 1.97
N SER A 410 4.26 18.31 3.18
CA SER A 410 3.47 18.33 4.41
C SER A 410 2.66 19.62 4.54
N ALA A 411 3.25 20.77 4.21
CA ALA A 411 2.56 22.07 4.20
C ALA A 411 1.43 22.13 3.15
N ASN A 412 1.66 21.56 1.96
CA ASN A 412 0.66 21.46 0.90
C ASN A 412 -0.53 20.59 1.33
N TRP A 413 -0.25 19.48 2.00
CA TRP A 413 -1.30 18.62 2.55
C TRP A 413 -2.13 19.33 3.62
N LEU A 414 -1.51 20.08 4.52
CA LEU A 414 -2.22 20.89 5.52
C LEU A 414 -3.11 21.96 4.88
N LYS A 415 -2.71 22.48 3.71
CA LYS A 415 -3.45 23.52 2.98
C LYS A 415 -4.58 22.94 2.12
N SER A 416 -4.38 21.83 1.45
CA SER A 416 -5.26 21.35 0.38
C SER A 416 -5.59 19.85 0.44
N GLY A 417 -5.24 19.17 1.53
CA GLY A 417 -5.50 17.74 1.70
C GLY A 417 -6.99 17.39 1.75
N ASP A 418 -7.85 18.35 2.09
CA ASP A 418 -9.29 18.21 2.03
C ASP A 418 -9.78 17.91 0.61
N LYS A 419 -9.16 18.48 -0.44
CA LYS A 419 -9.48 18.19 -1.85
C LYS A 419 -9.14 16.74 -2.22
N VAL A 420 -7.99 16.23 -1.75
CA VAL A 420 -7.63 14.82 -1.94
C VAL A 420 -8.62 13.91 -1.21
N ALA A 421 -8.97 14.25 0.02
CA ALA A 421 -9.97 13.49 0.78
C ALA A 421 -11.34 13.48 0.08
N GLN A 422 -11.78 14.61 -0.47
CA GLN A 422 -13.01 14.71 -1.27
C GLN A 422 -12.96 13.81 -2.50
N MET A 423 -11.82 13.77 -3.22
CA MET A 423 -11.66 12.91 -4.39
C MET A 423 -11.71 11.42 -4.02
N ILE A 424 -11.03 11.03 -2.94
CA ILE A 424 -11.05 9.62 -2.49
C ILE A 424 -12.46 9.21 -2.03
N LYS A 425 -13.19 10.09 -1.33
CA LYS A 425 -14.60 9.87 -1.00
C LYS A 425 -15.47 9.74 -2.25
N PHE A 426 -15.29 10.62 -3.23
CA PHE A 426 -15.99 10.53 -4.50
C PHE A 426 -15.75 9.17 -5.20
N ILE A 427 -14.51 8.68 -5.19
CA ILE A 427 -14.17 7.34 -5.71
C ILE A 427 -14.91 6.25 -4.91
N LYS A 428 -14.88 6.30 -3.59
CA LYS A 428 -15.60 5.36 -2.71
C LYS A 428 -17.09 5.29 -3.04
N GLU A 429 -17.72 6.44 -3.29
CA GLU A 429 -19.15 6.56 -3.56
C GLU A 429 -19.55 6.14 -4.98
N ASN A 430 -18.64 6.28 -5.97
CA ASN A 430 -18.93 6.04 -7.38
C ASN A 430 -18.30 4.76 -7.94
N LYS A 431 -17.51 4.01 -7.17
CA LYS A 431 -16.90 2.77 -7.64
C LYS A 431 -17.95 1.67 -7.81
N LEU A 432 -17.86 0.93 -8.91
CA LEU A 432 -18.75 -0.20 -9.23
C LEU A 432 -18.17 -1.57 -8.85
N GLY A 433 -16.95 -1.59 -8.30
CA GLY A 433 -16.25 -2.81 -7.91
C GLY A 433 -15.00 -2.48 -7.10
N ASP A 434 -14.08 -3.43 -6.99
CA ASP A 434 -12.80 -3.18 -6.35
C ASP A 434 -11.95 -2.22 -7.19
N VAL A 435 -11.44 -1.18 -6.55
CA VAL A 435 -10.56 -0.17 -7.13
C VAL A 435 -9.18 -0.34 -6.52
N ASN A 436 -8.15 -0.46 -7.35
CA ASN A 436 -6.78 -0.38 -6.89
C ASN A 436 -6.42 1.10 -6.67
N MET A 437 -6.23 1.47 -5.40
CA MET A 437 -5.77 2.81 -5.02
C MET A 437 -4.25 2.80 -4.98
N CYS A 438 -3.64 3.37 -6.00
CA CYS A 438 -2.20 3.39 -6.17
C CYS A 438 -1.63 4.78 -5.89
N LEU A 439 -0.49 4.82 -5.21
CA LEU A 439 0.28 6.02 -4.93
C LEU A 439 1.57 6.00 -5.73
N ALA A 440 1.81 6.98 -6.59
CA ALA A 440 3.04 7.06 -7.36
C ALA A 440 4.15 7.76 -6.58
N GLY A 441 5.29 7.10 -6.47
CA GLY A 441 6.50 7.64 -5.87
C GLY A 441 7.15 6.71 -4.86
N THR A 442 8.25 7.17 -4.28
CA THR A 442 8.97 6.47 -3.22
C THR A 442 9.13 7.36 -1.99
N PHE A 443 9.40 6.73 -0.86
CA PHE A 443 9.76 7.41 0.37
C PHE A 443 11.06 6.81 0.91
N ASP A 444 11.73 7.55 1.78
CA ASP A 444 12.92 7.04 2.47
C ASP A 444 12.51 6.09 3.62
N GLY A 445 13.45 5.61 4.42
CA GLY A 445 13.16 4.64 5.49
C GLY A 445 12.23 5.12 6.63
N GLY A 446 11.66 6.34 6.55
CA GLY A 446 10.68 6.87 7.50
C GLY A 446 9.25 6.86 6.97
N ILE A 447 8.26 6.96 7.86
CA ILE A 447 6.86 7.13 7.48
C ILE A 447 6.53 8.62 7.53
N TYR A 448 6.39 9.22 6.35
CA TYR A 448 6.10 10.65 6.21
C TYR A 448 4.60 10.93 6.20
N LEU A 449 4.23 12.09 6.76
CA LEU A 449 2.83 12.51 6.89
C LEU A 449 2.01 12.38 5.59
N PRO A 450 2.47 12.87 4.41
CA PRO A 450 1.72 12.74 3.16
C PRO A 450 1.40 11.28 2.79
N VAL A 451 2.37 10.38 2.93
CA VAL A 451 2.22 8.95 2.63
C VAL A 451 1.26 8.29 3.61
N ALA A 452 1.38 8.62 4.91
CA ALA A 452 0.51 8.09 5.94
C ALA A 452 -0.95 8.56 5.79
N LEU A 453 -1.17 9.81 5.35
CA LEU A 453 -2.50 10.34 5.04
C LEU A 453 -3.14 9.58 3.86
N CYS A 454 -2.40 9.38 2.76
CA CYS A 454 -2.88 8.58 1.63
C CYS A 454 -3.21 7.15 2.06
N ALA A 455 -2.30 6.50 2.79
CA ALA A 455 -2.50 5.15 3.29
C ALA A 455 -3.77 5.01 4.12
N GLN A 456 -3.99 5.96 5.06
CA GLN A 456 -5.19 5.99 5.88
C GLN A 456 -6.44 6.16 5.03
N MET A 457 -6.45 7.10 4.09
CA MET A 457 -7.61 7.37 3.24
C MET A 457 -7.91 6.23 2.27
N TYR A 458 -6.88 5.54 1.75
CA TYR A 458 -7.08 4.36 0.89
C TYR A 458 -7.67 3.19 1.68
N ARG A 459 -7.30 3.06 2.94
CA ARG A 459 -7.83 2.03 3.83
C ARG A 459 -9.24 2.37 4.34
N SER A 460 -9.41 3.59 4.86
CA SER A 460 -10.69 4.11 5.37
C SER A 460 -10.69 5.62 5.28
N CYS A 461 -11.60 6.16 4.50
CA CYS A 461 -11.80 7.60 4.28
C CYS A 461 -13.02 8.11 5.07
N ASP A 462 -13.25 7.61 6.29
CA ASP A 462 -14.31 8.04 7.17
C ASP A 462 -13.95 9.34 7.92
N GLY A 463 -14.96 10.15 8.23
CA GLY A 463 -14.75 11.45 8.88
C GLY A 463 -14.40 12.57 7.88
N ASP A 464 -14.11 13.75 8.38
CA ASP A 464 -13.54 14.83 7.57
C ASP A 464 -12.01 14.77 7.53
N PHE A 465 -11.38 15.61 6.72
CA PHE A 465 -9.92 15.61 6.61
C PHE A 465 -9.22 15.94 7.93
N THR A 466 -9.84 16.75 8.79
CA THR A 466 -9.29 17.10 10.11
C THR A 466 -9.28 15.88 11.03
N ASP A 467 -10.31 15.04 10.97
CA ASP A 467 -10.37 13.80 11.74
C ASP A 467 -9.31 12.80 11.28
N ILE A 468 -9.13 12.65 9.96
CA ILE A 468 -8.09 11.81 9.36
C ILE A 468 -6.71 12.31 9.77
N LEU A 469 -6.46 13.62 9.63
CA LEU A 469 -5.20 14.27 10.01
C LEU A 469 -4.90 14.04 11.50
N ARG A 470 -5.89 14.24 12.37
CA ARG A 470 -5.75 14.04 13.83
C ARG A 470 -5.43 12.58 14.15
N LYS A 471 -6.10 11.62 13.50
CA LYS A 471 -5.83 10.19 13.67
C LYS A 471 -4.40 9.86 13.29
N VAL A 472 -3.95 10.32 12.14
CA VAL A 472 -2.62 10.00 11.59
C VAL A 472 -1.49 10.66 12.39
N THR A 473 -1.61 11.95 12.72
CA THR A 473 -0.55 12.68 13.43
C THR A 473 -0.36 12.26 14.89
N ARG A 474 -1.32 11.54 15.47
CA ARG A 474 -1.18 10.98 16.82
C ARG A 474 -0.32 9.71 16.87
N ARG A 475 -0.08 9.06 15.73
CA ARG A 475 0.73 7.84 15.64
C ARG A 475 2.20 8.18 15.83
N SER A 476 2.86 7.51 16.78
CA SER A 476 4.26 7.77 17.13
C SER A 476 5.27 7.42 16.03
N CYS A 477 4.85 6.67 15.02
CA CYS A 477 5.69 6.27 13.90
C CYS A 477 5.76 7.32 12.78
N ILE A 478 4.93 8.36 12.82
CA ILE A 478 4.85 9.37 11.76
C ILE A 478 5.92 10.43 11.93
N THR A 479 6.66 10.68 10.85
CA THR A 479 7.60 11.80 10.78
C THR A 479 6.88 13.04 10.24
N VAL A 480 6.85 14.09 11.03
CA VAL A 480 6.34 15.41 10.65
C VAL A 480 7.56 16.33 10.62
N ASP A 481 8.19 16.47 9.46
CA ASP A 481 9.34 17.36 9.25
C ASP A 481 8.88 18.77 8.88
#